data_4c5a60a099dafd3962fbb889fac8482d
#
_entry.id   4c5a60a099dafd3962fbb889fac8482d
#
_cell.length_a   1.000
_cell.length_b   1.000
_cell.length_c   1.000
_cell.angle_alpha   90.00
_cell.angle_beta   90.00
_cell.angle_gamma   90.00
#
_symmetry.space_group_name_H-M   'P 1'
#
loop_
_entity.id
_entity.type
_entity.pdbx_description
1 polymer ?
#
loop_
_entity_poly.entity_id
_entity_poly.type
_entity_poly.pdbx_seq_one_letter_code
_entity_poly.pdbx_strand_id
1 'polypeptide(L)'
;MLGERVAQLNAEYARAIDDDRLEQWPDFFTDPCLYKITSADNHRRGLEAGLIYADSRGMLQDRVAALREANIYERQAYRHLVGLPALRPGDDGMVSAETPFLVVRVMRDGTMDLFATGRYVDVMVDEGGALRFRERIVVCDSSRVDTLLAIPL
;
A
#
# COMPACT_ATOMS: atom_id res chain seq x y z
N MET A 1 21.23 7.27 -0.76
CA MET A 1 21.57 5.87 -0.96
C MET A 1 20.39 4.97 -0.58
N LEU A 2 20.33 4.47 0.66
CA LEU A 2 19.18 3.63 1.06
C LEU A 2 17.87 4.42 1.07
N GLY A 3 17.88 5.64 1.58
CA GLY A 3 16.70 6.49 1.57
C GLY A 3 16.17 6.76 0.17
N GLU A 4 17.06 6.96 -0.80
CA GLU A 4 16.68 7.13 -2.19
C GLU A 4 16.07 5.85 -2.78
N ARG A 5 16.62 4.68 -2.42
CA ARG A 5 16.07 3.40 -2.87
C ARG A 5 14.66 3.17 -2.32
N VAL A 6 14.43 3.50 -1.06
CA VAL A 6 13.10 3.37 -0.44
C VAL A 6 12.13 4.37 -1.08
N ALA A 7 12.55 5.62 -1.28
CA ALA A 7 11.73 6.62 -1.94
C ALA A 7 11.37 6.20 -3.37
N GLN A 8 12.33 5.63 -4.11
CA GLN A 8 12.10 5.13 -5.46
C GLN A 8 11.12 3.96 -5.47
N LEU A 9 11.27 3.03 -4.53
CA LEU A 9 10.34 1.91 -4.38
C LEU A 9 8.90 2.41 -4.14
N ASN A 10 8.75 3.36 -3.23
CA ASN A 10 7.43 3.96 -2.95
C ASN A 10 6.86 4.68 -4.17
N ALA A 11 7.69 5.39 -4.92
CA ALA A 11 7.25 6.09 -6.13
C ALA A 11 6.78 5.10 -7.20
N GLU A 12 7.50 4.02 -7.42
CA GLU A 12 7.12 2.98 -8.39
C GLU A 12 5.84 2.25 -7.97
N TYR A 13 5.72 1.95 -6.68
CA TYR A 13 4.53 1.34 -6.10
C TYR A 13 3.28 2.22 -6.35
N ALA A 14 3.37 3.49 -5.99
CA ALA A 14 2.28 4.44 -6.18
C ALA A 14 1.89 4.57 -7.65
N ARG A 15 2.88 4.66 -8.55
CA ARG A 15 2.62 4.77 -9.98
C ARG A 15 1.97 3.52 -10.55
N ALA A 16 2.36 2.34 -10.11
CA ALA A 16 1.73 1.10 -10.56
C ALA A 16 0.24 1.09 -10.23
N ILE A 17 -0.14 1.52 -9.03
CA ILE A 17 -1.54 1.61 -8.63
C ILE A 17 -2.25 2.73 -9.40
N ASP A 18 -1.67 3.93 -9.44
CA ASP A 18 -2.29 5.10 -10.06
C ASP A 18 -2.47 4.94 -11.58
N ASP A 19 -1.55 4.23 -12.23
CA ASP A 19 -1.61 3.95 -13.68
C ASP A 19 -2.40 2.67 -14.01
N ASP A 20 -3.08 2.08 -13.01
CA ASP A 20 -3.87 0.86 -13.17
C ASP A 20 -3.05 -0.36 -13.62
N ARG A 21 -1.77 -0.40 -13.30
CA ARG A 21 -0.89 -1.54 -13.55
C ARG A 21 -0.91 -2.48 -12.34
N LEU A 22 -2.11 -2.88 -11.91
CA LEU A 22 -2.32 -3.63 -10.67
C LEU A 22 -1.72 -5.04 -10.73
N GLU A 23 -1.55 -5.60 -11.92
CA GLU A 23 -0.88 -6.89 -12.09
C GLU A 23 0.58 -6.85 -11.65
N GLN A 24 1.20 -5.67 -11.62
CA GLN A 24 2.56 -5.46 -11.11
C GLN A 24 2.62 -5.28 -9.59
N TRP A 25 1.49 -4.97 -8.97
CA TRP A 25 1.45 -4.66 -7.53
C TRP A 25 1.99 -5.79 -6.65
N PRO A 26 1.63 -7.09 -6.87
CA PRO A 26 2.19 -8.16 -6.04
C PRO A 26 3.70 -8.30 -6.13
N ASP A 27 4.31 -7.86 -7.24
CA ASP A 27 5.76 -7.99 -7.46
C ASP A 27 6.60 -7.09 -6.56
N PHE A 28 5.99 -6.08 -5.93
CA PHE A 28 6.68 -5.25 -4.95
C PHE A 28 6.92 -5.95 -3.62
N PHE A 29 6.35 -7.14 -3.44
CA PHE A 29 6.36 -7.87 -2.18
C PHE A 29 7.21 -9.13 -2.26
N THR A 30 7.73 -9.54 -1.09
CA THR A 30 8.33 -10.88 -0.95
C THR A 30 7.23 -11.94 -0.90
N ASP A 31 7.62 -13.22 -0.93
CA ASP A 31 6.69 -14.31 -0.69
C ASP A 31 7.30 -15.28 0.34
N PRO A 32 6.76 -15.36 1.58
CA PRO A 32 5.54 -14.71 2.07
C PRO A 32 5.71 -13.22 2.31
N CYS A 33 4.59 -12.54 2.48
CA CYS A 33 4.56 -11.12 2.79
C CYS A 33 3.37 -10.83 3.70
N LEU A 34 3.31 -9.60 4.22
CA LEU A 34 2.15 -9.11 4.92
C LEU A 34 1.73 -7.77 4.32
N TYR A 35 0.51 -7.70 3.83
CA TYR A 35 -0.14 -6.45 3.43
C TYR A 35 -1.41 -6.28 4.23
N LYS A 36 -1.55 -5.14 4.89
CA LYS A 36 -2.68 -4.88 5.76
C LYS A 36 -3.07 -3.41 5.67
N ILE A 37 -4.37 -3.13 5.62
CA ILE A 37 -4.91 -1.79 5.77
C ILE A 37 -5.68 -1.75 7.09
N THR A 38 -5.34 -0.80 7.95
CA THR A 38 -5.95 -0.63 9.26
C THR A 38 -6.11 0.85 9.59
N SER A 39 -6.82 1.16 10.67
CA SER A 39 -6.90 2.52 11.19
C SER A 39 -5.78 2.80 12.18
N ALA A 40 -5.47 4.09 12.38
CA ALA A 40 -4.49 4.51 13.39
C ALA A 40 -4.86 4.03 14.78
N ASP A 41 -6.16 4.04 15.12
CA ASP A 41 -6.64 3.58 16.42
C ASP A 41 -6.42 2.08 16.61
N ASN A 42 -6.80 1.27 15.63
CA ASN A 42 -6.59 -0.18 15.70
C ASN A 42 -5.10 -0.55 15.72
N HIS A 43 -4.28 0.15 14.96
CA HIS A 43 -2.84 -0.07 14.94
C HIS A 43 -2.21 0.25 16.30
N ARG A 44 -2.58 1.38 16.90
CA ARG A 44 -2.09 1.80 18.22
C ARG A 44 -2.48 0.81 19.32
N ARG A 45 -3.67 0.21 19.21
CA ARG A 45 -4.19 -0.77 20.18
C ARG A 45 -3.67 -2.19 19.91
N GLY A 46 -2.87 -2.38 18.88
CA GLY A 46 -2.33 -3.69 18.53
C GLY A 46 -3.37 -4.70 18.05
N LEU A 47 -4.51 -4.22 17.54
CA LEU A 47 -5.55 -5.11 17.02
C LEU A 47 -5.15 -5.66 15.65
N GLU A 48 -5.33 -6.97 15.49
CA GLU A 48 -5.00 -7.63 14.22
C GLU A 48 -6.02 -7.35 13.13
N ALA A 49 -7.24 -7.02 13.50
CA ALA A 49 -8.30 -6.75 12.55
C ALA A 49 -7.99 -5.52 11.68
N GLY A 50 -8.15 -5.66 10.39
CA GLY A 50 -7.98 -4.60 9.42
C GLY A 50 -9.08 -4.67 8.37
N LEU A 51 -9.14 -3.65 7.53
CA LEU A 51 -10.08 -3.60 6.40
C LEU A 51 -9.66 -4.58 5.31
N ILE A 52 -8.35 -4.73 5.12
CA ILE A 52 -7.74 -5.62 4.15
C ILE A 52 -6.60 -6.34 4.85
N TYR A 53 -6.46 -7.62 4.55
CA TYR A 53 -5.39 -8.46 5.06
C TYR A 53 -4.98 -9.47 4.00
N ALA A 54 -3.69 -9.56 3.73
CA ALA A 54 -3.13 -10.58 2.86
C ALA A 54 -1.76 -10.98 3.39
N ASP A 55 -1.48 -12.27 3.46
CA ASP A 55 -0.22 -12.78 4.00
C ASP A 55 0.60 -13.59 3.00
N SER A 56 0.25 -13.52 1.73
CA SER A 56 1.01 -14.14 0.66
C SER A 56 0.86 -13.35 -0.63
N ARG A 57 1.83 -13.51 -1.52
CA ARG A 57 1.75 -12.90 -2.86
C ARG A 57 0.54 -13.45 -3.63
N GLY A 58 0.22 -14.73 -3.45
CA GLY A 58 -0.97 -15.34 -4.06
C GLY A 58 -2.27 -14.65 -3.67
N MET A 59 -2.41 -14.26 -2.40
CA MET A 59 -3.59 -13.51 -1.95
C MET A 59 -3.67 -12.13 -2.60
N LEU A 60 -2.52 -11.47 -2.82
CA LEU A 60 -2.48 -10.19 -3.53
C LEU A 60 -2.90 -10.36 -4.99
N GLN A 61 -2.42 -11.41 -5.65
CA GLN A 61 -2.80 -11.73 -7.03
C GLN A 61 -4.28 -12.03 -7.15
N ASP A 62 -4.84 -12.79 -6.21
CA ASP A 62 -6.28 -13.12 -6.17
C ASP A 62 -7.11 -11.85 -6.03
N ARG A 63 -6.65 -10.91 -5.23
CA ARG A 63 -7.33 -9.63 -5.05
C ARG A 63 -7.37 -8.82 -6.33
N VAL A 64 -6.27 -8.78 -7.07
CA VAL A 64 -6.22 -8.11 -8.38
C VAL A 64 -7.15 -8.80 -9.38
N ALA A 65 -7.12 -10.13 -9.43
CA ALA A 65 -7.99 -10.90 -10.31
C ALA A 65 -9.47 -10.63 -10.01
N ALA A 66 -9.85 -10.64 -8.72
CA ALA A 66 -11.21 -10.34 -8.30
C ALA A 66 -11.64 -8.93 -8.72
N LEU A 67 -10.76 -7.96 -8.61
CA LEU A 67 -11.02 -6.59 -9.02
C LEU A 67 -11.25 -6.50 -10.53
N ARG A 68 -10.46 -7.21 -11.33
CA ARG A 68 -10.62 -7.22 -12.79
C ARG A 68 -11.90 -7.90 -13.25
N GLU A 69 -12.33 -8.94 -12.55
CA GLU A 69 -13.56 -9.68 -12.87
C GLU A 69 -14.82 -8.97 -12.39
N ALA A 70 -14.72 -8.20 -11.30
CA ALA A 70 -15.87 -7.54 -10.69
C ALA A 70 -16.16 -6.21 -11.39
N ASN A 71 -17.03 -6.21 -12.41
CA ASN A 71 -17.47 -4.98 -13.06
C ASN A 71 -18.51 -4.19 -12.25
N ILE A 72 -18.51 -4.37 -10.92
CA ILE A 72 -19.54 -3.82 -10.03
C ILE A 72 -19.11 -2.57 -9.26
N TYR A 73 -17.82 -2.24 -9.26
CA TYR A 73 -17.35 -1.02 -8.59
C TYR A 73 -17.42 0.18 -9.53
N GLU A 74 -17.73 1.33 -8.98
CA GLU A 74 -17.74 2.56 -9.77
C GLU A 74 -16.33 2.88 -10.26
N ARG A 75 -16.23 3.28 -11.53
CA ARG A 75 -14.93 3.59 -12.14
C ARG A 75 -14.30 4.78 -11.43
N GLN A 76 -13.09 4.59 -10.95
CA GLN A 76 -12.36 5.59 -10.20
C GLN A 76 -10.87 5.48 -10.48
N ALA A 77 -10.17 6.58 -10.25
CA ALA A 77 -8.72 6.64 -10.34
C ALA A 77 -8.16 7.26 -9.06
N TYR A 78 -6.96 6.86 -8.70
CA TYR A 78 -6.25 7.42 -7.55
C TYR A 78 -5.07 8.26 -8.01
N ARG A 79 -4.74 9.25 -7.18
CA ARG A 79 -3.45 9.93 -7.22
C ARG A 79 -2.83 9.87 -5.84
N HIS A 80 -1.71 9.17 -5.72
CA HIS A 80 -0.93 9.09 -4.49
C HIS A 80 0.07 10.22 -4.43
N LEU A 81 0.16 10.89 -3.28
CA LEU A 81 1.27 11.77 -2.92
C LEU A 81 1.95 11.13 -1.73
N VAL A 82 3.21 10.76 -1.91
CA VAL A 82 3.97 10.02 -0.92
C VAL A 82 5.10 10.91 -0.40
N GLY A 83 5.17 11.07 0.92
CA GLY A 83 6.17 11.89 1.55
C GLY A 83 7.53 11.19 1.62
N LEU A 84 8.45 11.79 2.33
CA LEU A 84 9.79 11.23 2.53
C LEU A 84 9.75 10.11 3.57
N PRO A 85 10.46 9.00 3.32
CA PRO A 85 10.51 7.91 4.28
C PRO A 85 11.42 8.26 5.46
N ALA A 86 10.96 7.91 6.66
CA ALA A 86 11.78 7.92 7.87
C ALA A 86 12.32 6.50 8.06
N LEU A 87 13.63 6.34 7.92
CA LEU A 87 14.27 5.02 7.93
C LEU A 87 14.78 4.63 9.29
N ARG A 88 14.70 3.34 9.59
CA ARG A 88 15.37 2.70 10.70
C ARG A 88 16.11 1.47 10.18
N PRO A 89 17.46 1.45 10.23
CA PRO A 89 18.19 0.24 9.89
C PRO A 89 17.76 -0.88 10.85
N GLY A 90 17.40 -2.02 10.29
CA GLY A 90 17.04 -3.18 11.05
C GLY A 90 18.20 -4.17 11.15
N ASP A 91 18.00 -5.20 11.95
CA ASP A 91 18.93 -6.32 12.04
C ASP A 91 18.77 -7.19 10.79
N ASP A 92 19.81 -7.97 10.46
CA ASP A 92 19.79 -8.99 9.40
C ASP A 92 19.52 -8.45 7.98
N GLY A 93 19.95 -7.21 7.70
CA GLY A 93 19.79 -6.63 6.36
C GLY A 93 18.38 -6.15 6.05
N MET A 94 17.46 -6.21 7.01
CA MET A 94 16.13 -5.65 6.85
C MET A 94 16.14 -4.14 7.12
N VAL A 95 15.22 -3.45 6.46
CA VAL A 95 15.03 -2.01 6.61
C VAL A 95 13.61 -1.73 7.03
N SER A 96 13.44 -0.96 8.11
CA SER A 96 12.12 -0.46 8.51
C SER A 96 11.98 0.99 8.10
N ALA A 97 10.80 1.37 7.67
CA ALA A 97 10.50 2.74 7.26
C ALA A 97 9.07 3.11 7.61
N GLU A 98 8.86 4.37 7.96
CA GLU A 98 7.55 4.98 8.01
C GLU A 98 7.47 6.10 6.99
N THR A 99 6.42 6.12 6.18
CA THR A 99 6.25 7.10 5.10
C THR A 99 4.83 7.65 5.10
N PRO A 100 4.64 8.96 5.26
CA PRO A 100 3.29 9.53 5.18
C PRO A 100 2.79 9.51 3.75
N PHE A 101 1.50 9.38 3.58
CA PHE A 101 0.87 9.39 2.27
C PHE A 101 -0.47 10.11 2.28
N LEU A 102 -0.89 10.48 1.10
CA LEU A 102 -2.17 11.10 0.81
C LEU A 102 -2.68 10.55 -0.51
N VAL A 103 -3.94 10.13 -0.57
CA VAL A 103 -4.56 9.65 -1.79
C VAL A 103 -5.78 10.51 -2.12
N VAL A 104 -5.78 11.05 -3.33
CA VAL A 104 -6.94 11.73 -3.91
C VAL A 104 -7.63 10.74 -4.84
N ARG A 105 -8.94 10.63 -4.72
CA ARG A 105 -9.75 9.80 -5.59
C ARG A 105 -10.47 10.67 -6.63
N VAL A 106 -10.40 10.27 -7.88
CA VAL A 106 -11.07 10.93 -8.99
C VAL A 106 -12.13 9.98 -9.51
N MET A 107 -13.39 10.40 -9.44
CA MET A 107 -14.52 9.62 -9.90
C MET A 107 -14.76 9.85 -11.40
N ARG A 108 -15.58 8.99 -11.99
CA ARG A 108 -15.88 9.04 -13.43
C ARG A 108 -16.42 10.39 -13.89
N ASP A 109 -17.23 11.05 -13.05
CA ASP A 109 -17.82 12.36 -13.37
C ASP A 109 -16.85 13.53 -13.20
N GLY A 110 -15.59 13.26 -12.81
CA GLY A 110 -14.58 14.26 -12.55
C GLY A 110 -14.54 14.78 -11.13
N THR A 111 -15.44 14.34 -10.27
CA THR A 111 -15.41 14.71 -8.86
C THR A 111 -14.12 14.20 -8.21
N MET A 112 -13.41 15.09 -7.53
CA MET A 112 -12.21 14.75 -6.79
C MET A 112 -12.47 14.92 -5.31
N ASP A 113 -12.04 13.94 -4.52
CA ASP A 113 -12.12 14.03 -3.06
C ASP A 113 -10.86 13.44 -2.41
N LEU A 114 -10.57 13.96 -1.23
CA LEU A 114 -9.53 13.40 -0.40
C LEU A 114 -10.03 12.05 0.11
N PHE A 115 -9.40 10.97 -0.33
CA PHE A 115 -9.89 9.62 -0.06
C PHE A 115 -9.28 9.02 1.20
N ALA A 116 -7.95 9.14 1.35
CA ALA A 116 -7.25 8.57 2.49
C ALA A 116 -5.99 9.38 2.81
N THR A 117 -5.69 9.48 4.08
CA THR A 117 -4.40 9.96 4.57
C THR A 117 -3.89 8.99 5.63
N GLY A 118 -2.59 8.88 5.75
CA GLY A 118 -2.01 8.00 6.75
C GLY A 118 -0.53 7.84 6.57
N ARG A 119 -0.04 6.67 6.96
CA ARG A 119 1.35 6.31 6.81
C ARG A 119 1.49 4.85 6.43
N TYR A 120 2.53 4.56 5.68
CA TYR A 120 2.99 3.19 5.46
C TYR A 120 3.97 2.84 6.58
N VAL A 121 3.77 1.71 7.22
CA VAL A 121 4.70 1.14 8.18
C VAL A 121 5.27 -0.11 7.52
N ASP A 122 6.53 -0.05 7.14
CA ASP A 122 7.13 -1.02 6.24
C ASP A 122 8.31 -1.76 6.85
N VAL A 123 8.46 -3.02 6.47
CA VAL A 123 9.69 -3.79 6.59
C VAL A 123 10.06 -4.25 5.19
N MET A 124 11.28 -3.95 4.77
CA MET A 124 11.78 -4.26 3.43
C MET A 124 13.02 -5.11 3.49
N VAL A 125 13.23 -5.91 2.47
CA VAL A 125 14.43 -6.72 2.28
C VAL A 125 14.96 -6.54 0.87
N ASP A 126 16.27 -6.74 0.70
CA ASP A 126 16.91 -6.74 -0.60
C ASP A 126 16.93 -8.18 -1.11
N GLU A 127 16.24 -8.43 -2.23
CA GLU A 127 16.22 -9.73 -2.90
C GLU A 127 16.92 -9.59 -4.25
N GLY A 128 18.17 -10.05 -4.32
CA GLY A 128 18.90 -10.03 -5.58
C GLY A 128 19.13 -8.63 -6.15
N GLY A 129 19.29 -7.62 -5.31
CA GLY A 129 19.48 -6.23 -5.70
C GLY A 129 18.18 -5.43 -5.82
N ALA A 130 17.03 -6.07 -5.72
CA ALA A 130 15.72 -5.40 -5.74
C ALA A 130 15.16 -5.31 -4.32
N LEU A 131 14.79 -4.10 -3.91
CA LEU A 131 14.18 -3.87 -2.61
C LEU A 131 12.70 -4.23 -2.70
N ARG A 132 12.22 -5.07 -1.76
CA ARG A 132 10.83 -5.53 -1.73
C ARG A 132 10.24 -5.44 -0.34
N PHE A 133 8.93 -5.22 -0.27
CA PHE A 133 8.21 -5.22 1.00
C PHE A 133 8.03 -6.64 1.51
N ARG A 134 8.54 -6.91 2.69
CA ARG A 134 8.18 -8.08 3.47
C ARG A 134 6.86 -7.81 4.20
N GLU A 135 6.71 -6.59 4.70
CA GLU A 135 5.49 -6.12 5.32
C GLU A 135 5.21 -4.70 4.85
N ARG A 136 3.98 -4.44 4.50
CA ARG A 136 3.47 -3.08 4.32
C ARG A 136 2.14 -2.97 5.06
N ILE A 137 2.15 -2.21 6.14
CA ILE A 137 0.94 -1.92 6.90
C ILE A 137 0.53 -0.50 6.55
N VAL A 138 -0.64 -0.36 5.95
CA VAL A 138 -1.21 0.94 5.59
C VAL A 138 -2.07 1.39 6.77
N VAL A 139 -1.60 2.41 7.50
CA VAL A 139 -2.27 2.92 8.69
C VAL A 139 -3.00 4.19 8.29
N CYS A 140 -4.32 4.11 8.18
CA CYS A 140 -5.15 5.24 7.82
C CYS A 140 -5.47 6.09 9.05
N ASP A 141 -5.38 7.41 8.90
CA ASP A 141 -5.62 8.34 10.00
C ASP A 141 -7.08 8.34 10.44
N SER A 142 -8.01 8.16 9.50
CA SER A 142 -9.43 8.10 9.78
C SER A 142 -9.90 6.66 9.99
N SER A 143 -10.77 6.46 10.97
CA SER A 143 -11.49 5.18 11.14
C SER A 143 -12.60 5.01 10.11
N ARG A 144 -12.96 6.07 9.40
CA ARG A 144 -13.93 6.07 8.31
C ARG A 144 -13.21 5.85 6.99
N VAL A 145 -12.82 4.62 6.72
CA VAL A 145 -12.38 4.27 5.38
C VAL A 145 -13.62 3.84 4.61
N ASP A 146 -13.74 4.38 3.40
CA ASP A 146 -14.86 4.07 2.53
C ASP A 146 -14.96 2.56 2.33
N THR A 147 -16.17 2.01 2.54
CA THR A 147 -16.44 0.59 2.35
C THR A 147 -16.26 0.13 0.90
N LEU A 148 -16.13 1.08 -0.02
CA LEU A 148 -15.88 0.83 -1.44
C LEU A 148 -14.39 0.78 -1.79
N LEU A 149 -13.53 0.51 -0.81
CA LEU A 149 -12.10 0.35 -1.03
C LEU A 149 -11.85 -0.91 -1.86
N ALA A 150 -11.78 -0.75 -3.18
CA ALA A 150 -11.53 -1.83 -4.12
C ALA A 150 -10.08 -1.86 -4.56
N ILE A 151 -9.54 -0.71 -4.95
CA ILE A 151 -8.16 -0.53 -5.37
C ILE A 151 -7.27 -0.46 -4.13
N PRO A 152 -6.13 -1.16 -4.08
CA PRO A 152 -5.24 -1.08 -2.92
C PRO A 152 -4.64 0.31 -2.73
N LEU A 153 -4.31 0.62 -1.50
CA LEU A 153 -3.61 1.86 -1.16
C LEU A 153 -2.11 1.67 -1.09
#